data_0c51167fe23b0623356d8ea638ff5b24
#
_entry.id   0c51167fe23b0623356d8ea638ff5b24
#
_cell.length_a   1.000
_cell.length_b   1.000
_cell.length_c   1.000
_cell.angle_alpha   90.00
_cell.angle_beta   90.00
_cell.angle_gamma   90.00
#
_symmetry.space_group_name_H-M   'P 1'
#
loop_
_entity.id
_entity.type
_entity.pdbx_description
1 polymer ?
#
loop_
_entity_poly.entity_id
_entity_poly.type
_entity_poly.pdbx_seq_one_letter_code
_entity_poly.pdbx_strand_id
1 'polypeptide(L)'
;MKTIKRILEIKAPVQRVYDFLAQPSNLPGIWPHMQSVSNVVDGIAGTHDFDWEFKMGGLTFKGRAKVEEARPGKLVRYRNQGGIPSTFLWTYEGLNGSGTRLTLDVEYTIPTPILGKIAEVIVVKMNERDLDTMLANLKDIVESGVERAGVAARPH
;
A
#
# COMPACT_ATOMS: atom_id res chain seq x y z
N MET A 1 -7.81 -10.70 15.05
CA MET A 1 -7.00 -9.70 14.36
C MET A 1 -5.76 -10.37 13.80
N LYS A 2 -5.45 -10.08 12.57
CA LYS A 2 -4.24 -10.61 11.92
C LYS A 2 -3.24 -9.49 11.73
N THR A 3 -1.96 -9.83 11.82
CA THR A 3 -0.88 -8.87 11.63
C THR A 3 0.09 -9.39 10.56
N ILE A 4 0.58 -8.48 9.74
CA ILE A 4 1.61 -8.77 8.74
C ILE A 4 2.63 -7.66 8.82
N LYS A 5 3.91 -8.03 8.85
CA LYS A 5 5.00 -7.06 8.79
C LYS A 5 5.94 -7.43 7.65
N ARG A 6 6.29 -6.44 6.83
CA ARG A 6 7.24 -6.60 5.73
C ARG A 6 8.24 -5.46 5.73
N ILE A 7 9.47 -5.79 5.41
CA ILE A 7 10.56 -4.81 5.27
C ILE A 7 11.15 -4.99 3.89
N LEU A 8 11.33 -3.87 3.19
CA LEU A 8 11.77 -3.87 1.79
C LEU A 8 12.82 -2.78 1.59
N GLU A 9 13.92 -3.10 0.91
CA GLU A 9 14.89 -2.11 0.49
C GLU A 9 14.67 -1.78 -0.97
N ILE A 10 14.54 -0.49 -1.27
CA ILE A 10 14.24 0.04 -2.60
C ILE A 10 15.37 0.96 -3.03
N LYS A 11 15.85 0.78 -4.25
CA LYS A 11 16.90 1.61 -4.84
C LYS A 11 16.30 2.88 -5.43
N ALA A 12 15.69 3.68 -4.58
CA ALA A 12 15.10 4.96 -4.93
C ALA A 12 15.08 5.84 -3.69
N PRO A 13 15.16 7.18 -3.84
CA PRO A 13 15.12 8.08 -2.70
C PRO A 13 13.76 8.05 -2.00
N VAL A 14 13.78 8.30 -0.69
CA VAL A 14 12.56 8.30 0.15
C VAL A 14 11.45 9.15 -0.48
N GLN A 15 11.79 10.33 -0.97
CA GLN A 15 10.78 11.23 -1.52
C GLN A 15 10.02 10.60 -2.69
N ARG A 16 10.72 9.86 -3.55
CA ARG A 16 10.07 9.19 -4.68
C ARG A 16 9.13 8.08 -4.22
N VAL A 17 9.55 7.28 -3.24
CA VAL A 17 8.72 6.21 -2.70
C VAL A 17 7.49 6.79 -2.00
N TYR A 18 7.72 7.82 -1.18
CA TYR A 18 6.65 8.51 -0.46
C TYR A 18 5.61 9.10 -1.42
N ASP A 19 6.09 9.85 -2.42
CA ASP A 19 5.19 10.50 -3.38
C ASP A 19 4.38 9.49 -4.18
N PHE A 20 4.99 8.36 -4.55
CA PHE A 20 4.28 7.31 -5.27
C PHE A 20 3.14 6.73 -4.43
N LEU A 21 3.43 6.37 -3.19
CA LEU A 21 2.44 5.78 -2.28
C LEU A 21 1.41 6.80 -1.78
N ALA A 22 1.74 8.08 -1.78
CA ALA A 22 0.82 9.13 -1.39
C ALA A 22 -0.31 9.34 -2.41
N GLN A 23 -0.16 8.83 -3.63
CA GLN A 23 -1.19 8.94 -4.67
C GLN A 23 -2.01 7.66 -4.74
N PRO A 24 -3.26 7.67 -4.22
CA PRO A 24 -4.08 6.45 -4.18
C PRO A 24 -4.32 5.83 -5.56
N SER A 25 -4.36 6.64 -6.61
CA SER A 25 -4.56 6.15 -7.97
C SER A 25 -3.45 5.22 -8.46
N ASN A 26 -2.29 5.21 -7.77
CA ASN A 26 -1.21 4.29 -8.09
C ASN A 26 -1.43 2.88 -7.51
N LEU A 27 -2.30 2.75 -6.51
CA LEU A 27 -2.46 1.49 -5.79
C LEU A 27 -3.03 0.34 -6.64
N PRO A 28 -4.09 0.54 -7.44
CA PRO A 28 -4.59 -0.56 -8.28
C PRO A 28 -3.55 -1.11 -9.26
N GLY A 29 -2.61 -0.30 -9.68
CA GLY A 29 -1.54 -0.71 -10.60
C GLY A 29 -0.49 -1.61 -9.97
N ILE A 30 -0.37 -1.62 -8.66
CA ILE A 30 0.60 -2.47 -7.96
C ILE A 30 -0.05 -3.55 -7.10
N TRP A 31 -1.31 -3.39 -6.73
CA TRP A 31 -2.00 -4.28 -5.79
C TRP A 31 -3.05 -5.12 -6.52
N PRO A 32 -2.77 -6.41 -6.78
CA PRO A 32 -3.59 -7.20 -7.71
C PRO A 32 -5.07 -7.28 -7.39
N HIS A 33 -5.43 -7.32 -6.11
CA HIS A 33 -6.83 -7.45 -5.71
C HIS A 33 -7.51 -6.12 -5.39
N MET A 34 -6.79 -5.00 -5.45
CA MET A 34 -7.40 -3.68 -5.34
C MET A 34 -7.97 -3.29 -6.71
N GLN A 35 -9.29 -3.30 -6.81
CA GLN A 35 -9.98 -3.11 -8.08
C GLN A 35 -10.14 -1.65 -8.46
N SER A 36 -10.40 -0.79 -7.48
CA SER A 36 -10.60 0.62 -7.75
C SER A 36 -10.32 1.48 -6.53
N VAL A 37 -10.01 2.73 -6.82
CA VAL A 37 -9.88 3.82 -5.86
C VAL A 37 -10.75 4.96 -6.37
N SER A 38 -11.51 5.58 -5.48
CA SER A 38 -12.43 6.66 -5.85
C SER A 38 -12.60 7.65 -4.69
N ASN A 39 -13.33 8.72 -4.94
CA ASN A 39 -13.63 9.75 -3.94
C ASN A 39 -12.39 10.19 -3.17
N VAL A 40 -11.32 10.47 -3.91
CA VAL A 40 -10.04 10.90 -3.37
C VAL A 40 -10.17 12.35 -2.93
N VAL A 41 -9.81 12.63 -1.66
CA VAL A 41 -9.77 13.98 -1.13
C VAL A 41 -8.42 14.24 -0.51
N ASP A 42 -7.98 15.50 -0.53
CA ASP A 42 -6.70 15.87 0.04
C ASP A 42 -6.67 15.60 1.54
N GLY A 43 -5.61 14.94 1.98
CA GLY A 43 -5.31 14.70 3.37
C GLY A 43 -4.14 15.56 3.84
N ILE A 44 -3.53 15.15 4.94
CA ILE A 44 -2.37 15.85 5.51
C ILE A 44 -1.08 15.43 4.80
N ALA A 45 -0.09 16.31 4.77
CA ALA A 45 1.29 16.02 4.34
C ALA A 45 1.37 15.41 2.92
N GLY A 46 0.52 15.87 2.00
CA GLY A 46 0.51 15.39 0.61
C GLY A 46 -0.15 14.04 0.41
N THR A 47 -0.74 13.47 1.46
CA THR A 47 -1.50 12.22 1.37
C THR A 47 -2.96 12.48 1.05
N HIS A 48 -3.74 11.41 0.90
CA HIS A 48 -5.15 11.53 0.52
C HIS A 48 -5.98 10.49 1.25
N ASP A 49 -7.21 10.87 1.61
CA ASP A 49 -8.24 9.92 1.99
C ASP A 49 -8.93 9.45 0.73
N PHE A 50 -9.39 8.19 0.70
CA PHE A 50 -10.00 7.64 -0.50
C PHE A 50 -10.88 6.43 -0.19
N ASP A 51 -11.79 6.12 -1.11
CA ASP A 51 -12.59 4.90 -1.09
C ASP A 51 -11.87 3.84 -1.91
N TRP A 52 -11.95 2.59 -1.46
CA TRP A 52 -11.34 1.46 -2.15
C TRP A 52 -12.32 0.31 -2.31
N GLU A 53 -12.11 -0.47 -3.37
CA GLU A 53 -12.74 -1.78 -3.57
C GLU A 53 -11.66 -2.83 -3.66
N PHE A 54 -11.80 -3.87 -2.86
CA PHE A 54 -10.80 -4.94 -2.75
C PHE A 54 -11.47 -6.30 -2.83
N LYS A 55 -10.86 -7.22 -3.58
CA LYS A 55 -11.35 -8.58 -3.70
C LYS A 55 -10.63 -9.50 -2.73
N MET A 56 -11.40 -10.26 -1.96
CA MET A 56 -10.85 -11.19 -0.99
C MET A 56 -11.75 -12.42 -0.92
N GLY A 57 -11.18 -13.61 -1.12
CA GLY A 57 -11.96 -14.84 -1.09
C GLY A 57 -13.08 -14.91 -2.14
N GLY A 58 -12.89 -14.25 -3.28
CA GLY A 58 -13.90 -14.18 -4.34
C GLY A 58 -15.00 -13.15 -4.12
N LEU A 59 -14.98 -12.46 -2.98
CA LEU A 59 -15.98 -11.43 -2.66
C LEU A 59 -15.35 -10.04 -2.77
N THR A 60 -16.17 -9.06 -3.16
CA THR A 60 -15.74 -7.67 -3.23
C THR A 60 -16.10 -6.95 -1.95
N PHE A 61 -15.11 -6.30 -1.33
CA PHE A 61 -15.27 -5.50 -0.14
C PHE A 61 -15.00 -4.04 -0.48
N LYS A 62 -15.77 -3.15 0.14
CA LYS A 62 -15.61 -1.70 -0.04
C LYS A 62 -15.30 -1.07 1.29
N GLY A 63 -14.44 -0.07 1.26
CA GLY A 63 -14.09 0.66 2.46
C GLY A 63 -13.52 2.02 2.14
N ARG A 64 -13.18 2.75 3.19
CA ARG A 64 -12.57 4.06 3.08
C ARG A 64 -11.29 4.09 3.90
N ALA A 65 -10.23 4.56 3.27
CA ALA A 65 -8.94 4.80 3.91
C ALA A 65 -8.88 6.25 4.38
N LYS A 66 -8.58 6.43 5.66
CA LYS A 66 -8.35 7.75 6.25
C LYS A 66 -6.95 7.84 6.80
N VAL A 67 -6.26 8.93 6.49
CA VAL A 67 -4.95 9.20 7.06
C VAL A 67 -5.12 9.63 8.50
N GLU A 68 -4.55 8.88 9.44
CA GLU A 68 -4.57 9.23 10.85
C GLU A 68 -3.35 10.03 11.25
N GLU A 69 -2.20 9.71 10.66
CA GLU A 69 -0.95 10.39 10.93
C GLU A 69 -0.10 10.36 9.67
N ALA A 70 0.56 11.48 9.37
CA ALA A 70 1.52 11.53 8.28
C ALA A 70 2.63 12.51 8.61
N ARG A 71 3.87 12.03 8.44
CA ARG A 71 5.09 12.83 8.53
C ARG A 71 5.85 12.65 7.23
N PRO A 72 5.97 13.69 6.40
CA PRO A 72 6.54 13.56 5.07
C PRO A 72 7.90 12.86 5.09
N GLY A 73 8.03 11.80 4.29
CA GLY A 73 9.25 11.03 4.18
C GLY A 73 9.61 10.19 5.39
N LYS A 74 8.72 10.08 6.38
CA LYS A 74 8.99 9.31 7.59
C LYS A 74 7.95 8.24 7.88
N LEU A 75 6.68 8.63 7.97
CA LEU A 75 5.62 7.65 8.19
C LEU A 75 4.26 8.14 7.71
N VAL A 76 3.39 7.18 7.38
CA VAL A 76 1.99 7.42 7.11
C VAL A 76 1.19 6.27 7.71
N ARG A 77 0.19 6.60 8.51
CA ARG A 77 -0.74 5.62 9.06
C ARG A 77 -2.12 5.84 8.48
N TYR A 78 -2.66 4.80 7.88
CA TYR A 78 -4.03 4.78 7.39
C TYR A 78 -4.90 3.90 8.28
N ARG A 79 -6.11 4.38 8.56
CA ARG A 79 -7.16 3.53 9.11
C ARG A 79 -8.17 3.26 8.02
N ASN A 80 -8.44 1.98 7.79
CA ASN A 80 -9.45 1.55 6.82
C ASN A 80 -10.72 1.14 7.56
N GLN A 81 -11.84 1.70 7.15
CA GLN A 81 -13.15 1.42 7.69
C GLN A 81 -14.02 0.81 6.60
N GLY A 82 -14.99 -0.03 7.00
CA GLY A 82 -15.88 -0.68 6.06
C GLY A 82 -15.69 -2.20 6.05
N GLY A 83 -15.66 -2.79 4.85
CA GLY A 83 -15.68 -4.24 4.70
C GLY A 83 -14.50 -4.99 5.28
N ILE A 84 -13.31 -4.38 5.30
CA ILE A 84 -12.11 -4.97 5.89
C ILE A 84 -11.48 -3.94 6.82
N PRO A 85 -11.88 -3.92 8.10
CA PRO A 85 -11.27 -3.00 9.05
C PRO A 85 -9.79 -3.30 9.20
N SER A 86 -8.95 -2.27 9.04
CA SER A 86 -7.50 -2.47 9.06
C SER A 86 -6.76 -1.18 9.36
N THR A 87 -5.52 -1.33 9.76
CA THR A 87 -4.56 -0.23 9.92
C THR A 87 -3.32 -0.57 9.13
N PHE A 88 -2.87 0.38 8.31
CA PHE A 88 -1.64 0.26 7.53
C PHE A 88 -0.67 1.34 8.01
N LEU A 89 0.46 0.92 8.53
CA LEU A 89 1.54 1.84 8.92
C LEU A 89 2.72 1.65 7.98
N TRP A 90 2.99 2.67 7.19
CA TRP A 90 4.14 2.75 6.32
C TRP A 90 5.22 3.57 7.01
N THR A 91 6.42 3.01 7.14
CA THR A 91 7.57 3.71 7.73
C THR A 91 8.69 3.77 6.71
N TYR A 92 9.29 4.94 6.56
CA TYR A 92 10.33 5.22 5.57
C TYR A 92 11.63 5.57 6.29
N GLU A 93 12.73 4.97 5.85
CA GLU A 93 14.06 5.27 6.35
C GLU A 93 15.01 5.42 5.17
N GLY A 94 15.72 6.56 5.13
CA GLY A 94 16.73 6.78 4.11
C GLY A 94 17.96 5.91 4.35
N LEU A 95 18.44 5.26 3.29
CA LEU A 95 19.67 4.49 3.31
C LEU A 95 20.78 5.28 2.64
N ASN A 96 22.03 4.92 2.93
CA ASN A 96 23.17 5.51 2.27
C ASN A 96 23.06 5.33 0.75
N GLY A 97 23.38 6.38 -0.03
CA GLY A 97 23.39 6.31 -1.49
C GLY A 97 22.03 6.42 -2.13
N SER A 98 21.05 7.06 -1.50
CA SER A 98 19.74 7.37 -2.07
C SER A 98 18.78 6.19 -2.15
N GLY A 99 18.95 5.21 -1.26
CA GLY A 99 18.01 4.10 -1.12
C GLY A 99 17.00 4.37 -0.01
N THR A 100 16.00 3.50 0.06
CA THR A 100 14.93 3.56 1.07
C THR A 100 14.73 2.18 1.70
N ARG A 101 14.65 2.14 3.02
CA ARG A 101 14.09 0.99 3.72
C ARG A 101 12.64 1.32 4.04
N LEU A 102 11.74 0.55 3.46
CA LEU A 102 10.30 0.69 3.65
C LEU A 102 9.81 -0.43 4.55
N THR A 103 9.12 -0.06 5.62
CA THR A 103 8.49 -1.03 6.51
C THR A 103 6.98 -0.86 6.44
N LEU A 104 6.27 -1.96 6.25
CA LEU A 104 4.81 -1.98 6.25
C LEU A 104 4.34 -2.87 7.38
N ASP A 105 3.59 -2.29 8.31
CA ASP A 105 2.91 -3.00 9.38
C ASP A 105 1.40 -2.94 9.12
N VAL A 106 0.78 -4.10 9.00
CA VAL A 106 -0.66 -4.21 8.73
C VAL A 106 -1.34 -4.97 9.86
N GLU A 107 -2.42 -4.40 10.36
CA GLU A 107 -3.35 -5.09 11.24
C GLU A 107 -4.70 -5.10 10.55
N TYR A 108 -5.34 -6.26 10.45
CA TYR A 108 -6.64 -6.36 9.79
C TYR A 108 -7.53 -7.42 10.41
N THR A 109 -8.83 -7.26 10.21
CA THR A 109 -9.84 -8.21 10.68
C THR A 109 -10.50 -8.87 9.47
N ILE A 110 -10.44 -10.20 9.42
CA ILE A 110 -11.12 -10.96 8.38
C ILE A 110 -12.61 -11.05 8.75
N PRO A 111 -13.53 -10.77 7.80
CA PRO A 111 -14.96 -10.87 8.08
C PRO A 111 -15.39 -12.35 8.13
N THR A 112 -15.01 -13.04 9.21
CA THR A 112 -15.25 -14.46 9.42
C THR A 112 -16.72 -14.88 9.29
N PRO A 113 -17.71 -14.09 9.76
CA PRO A 113 -19.12 -14.46 9.58
C PRO A 113 -19.53 -14.62 8.11
N ILE A 114 -18.83 -13.94 7.20
CA ILE A 114 -19.13 -14.01 5.76
C ILE A 114 -18.33 -15.13 5.10
N LEU A 115 -17.04 -15.26 5.47
CA LEU A 115 -16.10 -16.18 4.81
C LEU A 115 -16.03 -17.57 5.44
N GLY A 116 -16.32 -17.68 6.76
CA GLY A 116 -16.17 -18.93 7.52
C GLY A 116 -14.71 -19.18 7.92
N LYS A 117 -14.53 -20.07 8.91
CA LYS A 117 -13.20 -20.30 9.50
C LYS A 117 -12.22 -21.04 8.59
N ILE A 118 -12.71 -21.97 7.77
CA ILE A 118 -11.83 -22.71 6.86
C ILE A 118 -11.30 -21.77 5.78
N ALA A 119 -12.18 -20.92 5.26
CA ALA A 119 -11.79 -19.91 4.28
C ALA A 119 -10.81 -18.89 4.88
N GLU A 120 -10.90 -18.63 6.17
CA GLU A 120 -10.00 -17.69 6.85
C GLU A 120 -8.52 -18.07 6.67
N VAL A 121 -8.16 -19.34 6.86
CA VAL A 121 -6.78 -19.80 6.72
C VAL A 121 -6.26 -19.56 5.29
N ILE A 122 -7.11 -19.86 4.31
CA ILE A 122 -6.74 -19.68 2.89
C ILE A 122 -6.60 -18.19 2.57
N VAL A 123 -7.53 -17.38 3.07
CA VAL A 123 -7.53 -15.93 2.83
C VAL A 123 -6.32 -15.25 3.45
N VAL A 124 -5.90 -15.66 4.65
CA VAL A 124 -4.67 -15.13 5.27
C VAL A 124 -3.47 -15.35 4.36
N LYS A 125 -3.29 -16.55 3.83
CA LYS A 125 -2.18 -16.86 2.93
C LYS A 125 -2.27 -16.07 1.64
N MET A 126 -3.45 -15.90 1.09
CA MET A 126 -3.68 -15.10 -0.11
C MET A 126 -3.33 -13.63 0.12
N ASN A 127 -3.73 -13.09 1.26
CA ASN A 127 -3.44 -11.70 1.62
C ASN A 127 -1.95 -11.46 1.81
N GLU A 128 -1.25 -12.39 2.45
CA GLU A 128 0.21 -12.29 2.59
C GLU A 128 0.89 -12.28 1.24
N ARG A 129 0.49 -13.20 0.36
CA ARG A 129 1.04 -13.28 -1.00
C ARG A 129 0.72 -12.02 -1.80
N ASP A 130 -0.49 -11.48 -1.64
CA ASP A 130 -0.92 -10.29 -2.32
C ASP A 130 -0.10 -9.07 -1.90
N LEU A 131 0.17 -8.94 -0.60
CA LEU A 131 1.05 -7.89 -0.09
C LEU A 131 2.46 -8.03 -0.61
N ASP A 132 3.01 -9.25 -0.64
CA ASP A 132 4.35 -9.48 -1.18
C ASP A 132 4.42 -9.11 -2.66
N THR A 133 3.38 -9.44 -3.42
CA THR A 133 3.29 -9.06 -4.84
C THR A 133 3.20 -7.54 -4.99
N MET A 134 2.38 -6.90 -4.18
CA MET A 134 2.25 -5.45 -4.20
C MET A 134 3.59 -4.76 -3.92
N LEU A 135 4.33 -5.22 -2.92
CA LEU A 135 5.63 -4.64 -2.59
C LEU A 135 6.66 -4.88 -3.69
N ALA A 136 6.65 -6.05 -4.32
CA ALA A 136 7.54 -6.34 -5.45
C ALA A 136 7.22 -5.43 -6.63
N ASN A 137 5.94 -5.23 -6.93
CA ASN A 137 5.51 -4.34 -8.00
C ASN A 137 5.88 -2.88 -7.69
N LEU A 138 5.71 -2.46 -6.46
CA LEU A 138 6.11 -1.13 -6.01
C LEU A 138 7.60 -0.91 -6.26
N LYS A 139 8.42 -1.86 -5.81
CA LYS A 139 9.87 -1.79 -6.00
C LYS A 139 10.24 -1.67 -7.47
N ASP A 140 9.67 -2.52 -8.33
CA ASP A 140 9.96 -2.50 -9.76
C ASP A 140 9.61 -1.17 -10.41
N ILE A 141 8.43 -0.65 -10.11
CA ILE A 141 7.96 0.59 -10.72
C ILE A 141 8.78 1.78 -10.26
N VAL A 142 9.04 1.88 -8.96
CA VAL A 142 9.76 3.02 -8.41
C VAL A 142 11.23 3.00 -8.83
N GLU A 143 11.87 1.83 -8.85
CA GLU A 143 13.26 1.71 -9.31
C GLU A 143 13.39 1.98 -10.81
N SER A 144 12.46 1.49 -11.62
CA SER A 144 12.41 1.78 -13.05
C SER A 144 12.17 3.26 -13.33
N GLY A 145 11.35 3.91 -12.51
CA GLY A 145 11.12 5.35 -12.59
C GLY A 145 12.40 6.15 -12.34
N VAL A 146 13.25 5.69 -11.42
CA VAL A 146 14.56 6.31 -11.18
C VAL A 146 15.45 6.14 -12.41
N GLU A 147 15.52 4.96 -13.01
CA GLU A 147 16.27 4.72 -14.22
C GLU A 147 15.77 5.57 -15.38
N ARG A 148 14.44 5.65 -15.55
CA ARG A 148 13.81 6.50 -16.56
C ARG A 148 14.11 7.96 -16.31
N ALA A 149 14.17 8.42 -15.06
CA ALA A 149 14.52 9.79 -14.75
C ALA A 149 15.98 10.08 -15.07
N GLY A 150 16.89 9.10 -14.88
CA GLY A 150 18.28 9.21 -15.30
C GLY A 150 18.47 9.22 -16.82
N VAL A 151 17.49 8.67 -17.54
CA VAL A 151 17.48 8.59 -19.00
C VAL A 151 16.46 9.57 -19.57
N ALA A 152 15.69 10.18 -18.74
CA ALA A 152 14.39 10.71 -19.03
C ALA A 152 14.34 12.19 -19.28
N ALA A 153 15.41 12.80 -19.38
CA ALA A 153 15.40 14.01 -20.16
C ALA A 153 14.91 13.70 -21.58
N ARG A 154 14.51 12.48 -21.84
CA ARG A 154 13.96 12.06 -23.11
C ARG A 154 12.46 12.30 -23.17
N PRO A 155 12.00 13.09 -24.14
CA PRO A 155 10.56 13.18 -24.38
C PRO A 155 10.05 11.81 -24.84
N HIS A 156 8.93 11.45 -24.33
CA HIS A 156 8.22 10.26 -24.80
C HIS A 156 7.42 10.60 -26.04
#